data_f0ecbccc6839e2b47f8e556f0acdf1d6
#
_entry.id   f0ecbccc6839e2b47f8e556f0acdf1d6
#
_cell.length_a   1.000
_cell.length_b   1.000
_cell.length_c   1.000
_cell.angle_alpha   90.00
_cell.angle_beta   90.00
_cell.angle_gamma   90.00
#
_symmetry.space_group_name_H-M   'P 1'
#
loop_
_entity.id
_entity.type
_entity.pdbx_description
1 polymer ?
#
loop_
_entity_poly.entity_id
_entity_poly.type
_entity_poly.pdbx_seq_one_letter_code
_entity_poly.pdbx_strand_id
1 'polypeptide(L)'
;MKYISACCLLLFTILSVNGQSALPEGFLSGKSIVLISNAPSARPILDWKEIAETIHTGLLEAGGDPVAYYELEDLTLSEEVQAAYANSFTKRLISTVVILTRKANGEFILHIAPFSNSSSIVSSTSAWSINGKTLADLRDSISQLGQNVQSQNYLVLEVPEYPDEEPGQSGANVSARRFIARNPLNLDVFKLGVQLGGALGEAGILSAFRYDLLGKSEQAILAEQEAEKRGLEGIFDAYYQHDVAYLSTAKTDADLLKDRVQFLLIKVEGREADLMESMGLDPSALQDPTRIVVKYYIRLIVRDELYLGPVWDADPDWRKALRGFLENLESKP
;
A
#
# COMPACT_ATOMS: atom_id res chain seq x y z
N MET A 1 -8.90 0.03 74.40
CA MET A 1 -8.79 -1.01 73.40
C MET A 1 -8.80 -0.31 72.04
N LYS A 2 -7.63 -0.24 71.39
CA LYS A 2 -7.42 0.47 70.12
C LYS A 2 -7.34 -0.58 69.02
N TYR A 3 -8.26 -0.55 68.07
CA TYR A 3 -8.20 -1.39 66.87
C TYR A 3 -7.39 -0.65 65.83
N ILE A 4 -6.24 -1.19 65.49
CA ILE A 4 -5.39 -0.76 64.38
C ILE A 4 -5.93 -1.50 63.13
N SER A 5 -6.58 -0.77 62.25
CA SER A 5 -7.02 -1.28 60.97
C SER A 5 -5.84 -1.15 59.98
N ALA A 6 -5.23 -2.27 59.65
CA ALA A 6 -4.17 -2.34 58.62
C ALA A 6 -4.83 -2.33 57.24
N CYS A 7 -4.74 -1.19 56.56
CA CYS A 7 -5.17 -1.05 55.17
C CYS A 7 -4.05 -1.57 54.27
N CYS A 8 -4.17 -2.83 53.79
CA CYS A 8 -3.30 -3.37 52.74
C CYS A 8 -3.65 -2.69 51.42
N LEU A 9 -2.85 -1.71 51.04
CA LEU A 9 -2.86 -1.13 49.68
C LEU A 9 -2.23 -2.16 48.75
N LEU A 10 -3.07 -2.95 48.09
CA LEU A 10 -2.68 -3.77 46.94
C LEU A 10 -2.41 -2.82 45.76
N LEU A 11 -1.15 -2.47 45.57
CA LEU A 11 -0.67 -1.90 44.29
C LEU A 11 -0.81 -2.98 43.22
N PHE A 12 -1.90 -2.92 42.46
CA PHE A 12 -1.98 -3.57 41.18
C PHE A 12 -1.07 -2.78 40.24
N THR A 13 0.19 -3.18 40.14
CA THR A 13 1.01 -2.86 38.98
C THR A 13 0.39 -3.60 37.80
N ILE A 14 -0.36 -2.87 36.99
CA ILE A 14 -0.73 -3.32 35.65
C ILE A 14 0.59 -3.38 34.88
N LEU A 15 1.26 -4.51 34.94
CA LEU A 15 2.23 -4.90 33.94
C LEU A 15 1.42 -5.03 32.64
N SER A 16 1.49 -4.01 31.80
CA SER A 16 1.16 -4.15 30.38
C SER A 16 2.17 -5.13 29.80
N VAL A 17 1.89 -6.42 29.98
CA VAL A 17 2.52 -7.46 29.19
C VAL A 17 2.00 -7.19 27.78
N ASN A 18 2.79 -6.47 26.97
CA ASN A 18 2.71 -6.59 25.53
C ASN A 18 3.06 -8.05 25.23
N GLY A 19 2.07 -8.91 25.32
CA GLY A 19 2.17 -10.29 24.89
C GLY A 19 2.46 -10.25 23.41
N GLN A 20 3.73 -10.39 23.02
CA GLN A 20 4.10 -10.70 21.66
C GLN A 20 3.35 -11.99 21.34
N SER A 21 2.29 -11.87 20.58
CA SER A 21 1.53 -13.02 20.09
C SER A 21 2.48 -13.89 19.28
N ALA A 22 2.31 -15.21 19.40
CA ALA A 22 3.11 -16.16 18.65
C ALA A 22 3.08 -15.83 17.14
N LEU A 23 4.17 -16.16 16.43
CA LEU A 23 4.24 -16.01 14.98
C LEU A 23 3.07 -16.75 14.30
N PRO A 24 2.51 -16.19 13.20
CA PRO A 24 1.40 -16.82 12.49
C PRO A 24 1.78 -18.21 11.96
N GLU A 25 0.87 -19.18 12.12
CA GLU A 25 1.09 -20.56 11.68
C GLU A 25 1.41 -20.63 10.17
N GLY A 26 0.72 -19.85 9.34
CA GLY A 26 0.96 -19.80 7.90
C GLY A 26 2.38 -19.34 7.53
N PHE A 27 3.00 -18.50 8.35
CA PHE A 27 4.39 -18.07 8.18
C PHE A 27 5.37 -19.22 8.52
N LEU A 28 5.01 -20.08 9.46
CA LEU A 28 5.85 -21.18 9.93
C LEU A 28 5.67 -22.47 9.10
N SER A 29 4.67 -22.53 8.24
CA SER A 29 4.30 -23.77 7.52
C SER A 29 4.13 -23.59 6.01
N GLY A 30 4.53 -22.43 5.47
CA GLY A 30 4.36 -22.17 4.05
C GLY A 30 5.24 -21.05 3.53
N LYS A 31 5.23 -20.90 2.21
CA LYS A 31 6.02 -19.89 1.50
C LYS A 31 5.48 -18.50 1.76
N SER A 32 6.37 -17.55 1.93
CA SER A 32 6.04 -16.14 2.03
C SER A 32 6.73 -15.32 0.94
N ILE A 33 6.10 -14.22 0.55
CA ILE A 33 6.74 -13.12 -0.15
C ILE A 33 6.99 -11.98 0.81
N VAL A 34 7.97 -11.16 0.52
CA VAL A 34 8.31 -9.98 1.30
C VAL A 34 8.13 -8.74 0.43
N LEU A 35 7.27 -7.83 0.88
CA LEU A 35 7.02 -6.53 0.26
C LEU A 35 7.69 -5.46 1.11
N ILE A 36 8.59 -4.69 0.51
CA ILE A 36 9.34 -3.65 1.21
C ILE A 36 8.90 -2.28 0.74
N SER A 37 8.48 -1.43 1.66
CA SER A 37 8.21 -0.01 1.43
C SER A 37 9.21 0.84 2.18
N ASN A 38 9.95 1.68 1.45
CA ASN A 38 11.00 2.51 2.01
C ASN A 38 10.67 3.99 1.78
N ALA A 39 10.28 4.71 2.84
CA ALA A 39 9.92 6.12 2.72
C ALA A 39 11.08 6.94 2.11
N PRO A 40 10.87 7.67 1.00
CA PRO A 40 11.94 8.41 0.31
C PRO A 40 12.58 9.50 1.15
N SER A 41 11.84 10.02 2.13
CA SER A 41 12.31 11.05 3.07
C SER A 41 13.13 10.50 4.24
N ALA A 42 13.12 9.19 4.47
CA ALA A 42 13.85 8.56 5.58
C ALA A 42 15.37 8.71 5.42
N ARG A 43 16.06 8.93 6.54
CA ARG A 43 17.52 9.06 6.56
C ARG A 43 18.12 8.08 7.56
N PRO A 44 19.31 7.49 7.28
CA PRO A 44 20.07 7.59 6.03
C PRO A 44 19.29 7.00 4.84
N ILE A 45 19.68 7.32 3.60
CA ILE A 45 19.13 6.66 2.41
C ILE A 45 19.61 5.20 2.44
N LEU A 46 18.68 4.26 2.32
CA LEU A 46 18.97 2.83 2.20
C LEU A 46 18.36 2.32 0.90
N ASP A 47 19.05 1.41 0.25
CA ASP A 47 18.46 0.65 -0.84
C ASP A 47 17.50 -0.41 -0.28
N TRP A 48 16.39 -0.66 -0.96
CA TRP A 48 15.41 -1.65 -0.47
C TRP A 48 15.96 -3.08 -0.49
N LYS A 49 16.93 -3.39 -1.39
CA LYS A 49 17.61 -4.69 -1.42
C LYS A 49 18.53 -4.87 -0.22
N GLU A 50 19.21 -3.81 0.24
CA GLU A 50 19.98 -3.84 1.49
C GLU A 50 19.08 -4.13 2.71
N ILE A 51 17.87 -3.57 2.70
CA ILE A 51 16.87 -3.87 3.72
C ILE A 51 16.45 -5.34 3.64
N ALA A 52 16.20 -5.84 2.42
CA ALA A 52 15.83 -7.23 2.17
C ALA A 52 16.89 -8.22 2.67
N GLU A 53 18.15 -8.00 2.33
CA GLU A 53 19.28 -8.85 2.75
C GLU A 53 19.41 -8.91 4.27
N THR A 54 19.27 -7.77 4.92
CA THR A 54 19.38 -7.71 6.39
C THR A 54 18.24 -8.44 7.08
N ILE A 55 16.99 -8.25 6.64
CA ILE A 55 15.83 -8.86 7.30
C ILE A 55 15.70 -10.35 6.94
N HIS A 56 16.21 -10.78 5.79
CA HIS A 56 16.13 -12.16 5.32
C HIS A 56 16.63 -13.16 6.36
N THR A 57 17.83 -12.91 6.91
CA THR A 57 18.41 -13.74 7.97
C THR A 57 17.48 -13.87 9.17
N GLY A 58 16.89 -12.75 9.63
CA GLY A 58 15.96 -12.76 10.75
C GLY A 58 14.67 -13.54 10.47
N LEU A 59 14.13 -13.46 9.24
CA LEU A 59 12.96 -14.22 8.82
C LEU A 59 13.23 -15.71 8.76
N LEU A 60 14.42 -16.13 8.29
CA LEU A 60 14.84 -17.55 8.29
C LEU A 60 15.00 -18.08 9.72
N GLU A 61 15.69 -17.33 10.59
CA GLU A 61 15.89 -17.69 11.99
C GLU A 61 14.56 -17.76 12.76
N ALA A 62 13.57 -16.97 12.33
CA ALA A 62 12.20 -17.05 12.83
C ALA A 62 11.39 -18.23 12.31
N GLY A 63 11.96 -19.03 11.39
CA GLY A 63 11.31 -20.22 10.84
C GLY A 63 10.42 -19.97 9.61
N GLY A 64 10.49 -18.78 9.00
CA GLY A 64 9.81 -18.46 7.76
C GLY A 64 10.47 -19.06 6.52
N ASP A 65 9.75 -19.04 5.39
CA ASP A 65 10.25 -19.38 4.05
C ASP A 65 10.01 -18.21 3.08
N PRO A 66 10.81 -17.13 3.16
CA PRO A 66 10.69 -15.96 2.28
C PRO A 66 11.30 -16.27 0.90
N VAL A 67 10.47 -16.61 -0.07
CA VAL A 67 10.89 -17.09 -1.40
C VAL A 67 11.13 -16.00 -2.42
N ALA A 68 10.66 -14.76 -2.19
CA ALA A 68 10.91 -13.62 -3.07
C ALA A 68 10.65 -12.29 -2.38
N TYR A 69 11.34 -11.26 -2.84
CA TYR A 69 11.30 -9.89 -2.36
C TYR A 69 10.92 -8.94 -3.48
N TYR A 70 10.06 -7.99 -3.15
CA TYR A 70 9.59 -6.97 -4.09
C TYR A 70 9.50 -5.61 -3.39
N GLU A 71 9.62 -4.54 -4.15
CA GLU A 71 9.26 -3.21 -3.67
C GLU A 71 7.73 -3.07 -3.66
N LEU A 72 7.15 -2.65 -2.54
CA LEU A 72 5.69 -2.53 -2.39
C LEU A 72 5.11 -1.53 -3.41
N GLU A 73 5.86 -0.49 -3.70
CA GLU A 73 5.52 0.57 -4.64
C GLU A 73 5.27 0.01 -6.04
N ASP A 74 6.05 -0.97 -6.50
CA ASP A 74 5.90 -1.59 -7.82
C ASP A 74 4.56 -2.36 -7.92
N LEU A 75 4.14 -3.00 -6.83
CA LEU A 75 2.88 -3.74 -6.81
C LEU A 75 1.66 -2.80 -6.84
N THR A 76 1.81 -1.59 -6.35
CA THR A 76 0.70 -0.63 -6.19
C THR A 76 0.60 0.39 -7.31
N LEU A 77 1.35 0.21 -8.40
CA LEU A 77 1.34 1.11 -9.57
C LEU A 77 -0.03 1.18 -10.26
N SER A 78 -0.74 0.04 -10.33
CA SER A 78 -2.12 0.00 -10.80
C SER A 78 -2.83 -1.28 -10.30
N GLU A 79 -4.18 -1.31 -10.39
CA GLU A 79 -4.96 -2.50 -10.04
C GLU A 79 -4.57 -3.72 -10.90
N GLU A 80 -4.22 -3.51 -12.17
CA GLU A 80 -3.80 -4.56 -13.09
C GLU A 80 -2.45 -5.14 -12.72
N VAL A 81 -1.49 -4.28 -12.38
CA VAL A 81 -0.17 -4.69 -11.91
C VAL A 81 -0.33 -5.51 -10.64
N GLN A 82 -1.10 -5.01 -9.67
CA GLN A 82 -1.39 -5.73 -8.43
C GLN A 82 -2.04 -7.10 -8.69
N ALA A 83 -3.01 -7.17 -9.60
CA ALA A 83 -3.65 -8.44 -9.99
C ALA A 83 -2.67 -9.41 -10.67
N ALA A 84 -1.74 -8.91 -11.50
CA ALA A 84 -0.72 -9.73 -12.14
C ALA A 84 0.24 -10.35 -11.11
N TYR A 85 0.68 -9.56 -10.13
CA TYR A 85 1.47 -10.06 -9.00
C TYR A 85 0.70 -11.10 -8.18
N ALA A 86 -0.56 -10.84 -7.84
CA ALA A 86 -1.40 -11.78 -7.10
C ALA A 86 -1.54 -13.13 -7.82
N ASN A 87 -1.72 -13.11 -9.14
CA ASN A 87 -1.75 -14.32 -9.95
C ASN A 87 -0.41 -15.08 -9.94
N SER A 88 0.71 -14.35 -9.96
CA SER A 88 2.05 -14.96 -9.83
C SER A 88 2.23 -15.61 -8.46
N PHE A 89 1.82 -14.94 -7.39
CA PHE A 89 1.89 -15.45 -6.01
C PHE A 89 1.02 -16.69 -5.83
N THR A 90 -0.17 -16.73 -6.40
CA THR A 90 -1.02 -17.94 -6.42
C THR A 90 -0.34 -19.10 -7.10
N LYS A 91 0.29 -18.88 -8.27
CA LYS A 91 1.05 -19.93 -8.99
C LYS A 91 2.28 -20.43 -8.20
N ARG A 92 2.91 -19.56 -7.42
CA ARG A 92 4.06 -19.91 -6.55
C ARG A 92 3.62 -20.58 -5.24
N LEU A 93 2.32 -20.72 -5.00
CA LEU A 93 1.74 -21.27 -3.78
C LEU A 93 2.14 -20.47 -2.53
N ILE A 94 2.09 -19.17 -2.63
CA ILE A 94 2.33 -18.30 -1.49
C ILE A 94 1.18 -18.43 -0.50
N SER A 95 1.50 -18.56 0.78
CA SER A 95 0.53 -18.63 1.87
C SER A 95 0.50 -17.36 2.72
N THR A 96 1.61 -16.63 2.75
CA THR A 96 1.79 -15.49 3.66
C THR A 96 2.49 -14.33 2.95
N VAL A 97 2.10 -13.13 3.31
CA VAL A 97 2.72 -11.88 2.87
C VAL A 97 3.38 -11.22 4.08
N VAL A 98 4.67 -10.97 4.00
CA VAL A 98 5.42 -10.17 4.95
C VAL A 98 5.55 -8.77 4.37
N ILE A 99 5.11 -7.75 5.10
CA ILE A 99 5.19 -6.36 4.65
C ILE A 99 6.10 -5.60 5.60
N LEU A 100 7.22 -5.12 5.10
CA LEU A 100 8.19 -4.33 5.85
C LEU A 100 8.13 -2.87 5.40
N THR A 101 7.68 -2.00 6.29
CA THR A 101 7.58 -0.57 6.02
C THR A 101 8.62 0.18 6.83
N ARG A 102 9.43 1.00 6.18
CA ARG A 102 10.29 2.00 6.79
C ARG A 102 9.61 3.36 6.75
N LYS A 103 9.35 3.92 7.92
CA LYS A 103 8.69 5.22 8.07
C LYS A 103 9.63 6.39 7.76
N ALA A 104 9.06 7.57 7.53
CA ALA A 104 9.81 8.82 7.33
C ALA A 104 10.74 9.18 8.50
N ASN A 105 10.40 8.80 9.73
CA ASN A 105 11.24 8.99 10.92
C ASN A 105 12.37 7.94 11.05
N GLY A 106 12.46 6.99 10.13
CA GLY A 106 13.48 5.94 10.08
C GLY A 106 13.13 4.66 10.85
N GLU A 107 12.01 4.62 11.58
CA GLU A 107 11.53 3.40 12.25
C GLU A 107 11.01 2.38 11.25
N PHE A 108 11.10 1.11 11.62
CA PHE A 108 10.62 -0.02 10.82
C PHE A 108 9.44 -0.70 11.47
N ILE A 109 8.47 -1.10 10.68
CA ILE A 109 7.37 -1.98 11.08
C ILE A 109 7.33 -3.16 10.13
N LEU A 110 7.23 -4.36 10.69
CA LEU A 110 7.01 -5.59 9.95
C LEU A 110 5.63 -6.13 10.29
N HIS A 111 4.86 -6.40 9.24
CA HIS A 111 3.55 -7.05 9.32
C HIS A 111 3.61 -8.43 8.67
N ILE A 112 2.89 -9.39 9.21
CA ILE A 112 2.71 -10.73 8.63
C ILE A 112 1.21 -10.97 8.48
N ALA A 113 0.75 -11.16 7.27
CA ALA A 113 -0.67 -11.38 6.94
C ALA A 113 -0.84 -12.62 6.04
N PRO A 114 -1.98 -13.31 6.10
CA PRO A 114 -2.30 -14.36 5.14
C PRO A 114 -2.41 -13.78 3.72
N PHE A 115 -1.93 -14.49 2.72
CA PHE A 115 -2.20 -14.16 1.32
C PHE A 115 -3.68 -14.43 1.00
N SER A 116 -4.37 -13.45 0.42
CA SER A 116 -5.81 -13.51 0.16
C SER A 116 -6.22 -14.44 -1.00
N ASN A 117 -5.26 -14.87 -1.82
CA ASN A 117 -5.51 -15.52 -3.12
C ASN A 117 -6.39 -14.70 -4.08
N SER A 118 -6.41 -13.39 -3.92
CA SER A 118 -7.15 -12.44 -4.76
C SER A 118 -6.26 -11.27 -5.15
N SER A 119 -6.75 -10.40 -6.05
CA SER A 119 -6.04 -9.20 -6.49
C SER A 119 -5.71 -8.23 -5.35
N SER A 120 -6.41 -8.31 -4.22
CA SER A 120 -6.10 -7.49 -3.05
C SER A 120 -4.81 -7.90 -2.32
N ILE A 121 -4.24 -9.08 -2.64
CA ILE A 121 -3.04 -9.68 -2.02
C ILE A 121 -3.22 -9.91 -0.52
N VAL A 122 -3.71 -8.91 0.22
CA VAL A 122 -4.07 -8.99 1.65
C VAL A 122 -5.52 -8.58 1.79
N SER A 123 -6.34 -9.40 2.45
CA SER A 123 -7.80 -9.18 2.57
C SER A 123 -8.21 -8.41 3.82
N SER A 124 -7.30 -8.20 4.76
CA SER A 124 -7.61 -7.65 6.08
C SER A 124 -6.48 -6.76 6.59
N THR A 125 -6.85 -5.72 7.29
CA THR A 125 -5.92 -4.89 8.06
C THR A 125 -5.47 -5.59 9.35
N SER A 126 -6.07 -6.71 9.73
CA SER A 126 -5.66 -7.52 10.87
C SER A 126 -4.43 -8.34 10.49
N ALA A 127 -3.27 -7.83 10.79
CA ALA A 127 -1.97 -8.48 10.59
C ALA A 127 -1.23 -8.59 11.92
N TRP A 128 -0.47 -9.66 12.08
CA TRP A 128 0.52 -9.71 13.14
C TRP A 128 1.59 -8.66 12.88
N SER A 129 2.10 -7.98 13.89
CA SER A 129 3.08 -6.91 13.67
C SER A 129 4.12 -6.81 14.77
N ILE A 130 5.32 -6.34 14.38
CA ILE A 130 6.42 -6.01 15.27
C ILE A 130 7.14 -4.76 14.76
N ASN A 131 7.64 -3.94 15.68
CA ASN A 131 8.33 -2.70 15.37
C ASN A 131 9.80 -2.77 15.78
N GLY A 132 10.67 -2.06 15.05
CA GLY A 132 12.06 -1.84 15.40
C GLY A 132 12.45 -0.38 15.18
N LYS A 133 13.26 0.17 16.07
CA LYS A 133 13.82 1.52 15.88
C LYS A 133 14.85 1.54 14.77
N THR A 134 15.58 0.45 14.63
CA THR A 134 16.53 0.21 13.54
C THR A 134 16.21 -1.12 12.88
N LEU A 135 16.75 -1.33 11.67
CA LEU A 135 16.61 -2.59 10.96
C LEU A 135 17.25 -3.76 11.72
N ALA A 136 18.37 -3.52 12.40
CA ALA A 136 19.04 -4.51 13.25
C ALA A 136 18.17 -4.90 14.45
N ASP A 137 17.57 -3.91 15.14
CA ASP A 137 16.66 -4.20 16.27
C ASP A 137 15.47 -5.04 15.81
N LEU A 138 14.91 -4.74 14.64
CA LEU A 138 13.79 -5.49 14.08
C LEU A 138 14.19 -6.93 13.74
N ARG A 139 15.34 -7.11 13.05
CA ARG A 139 15.89 -8.43 12.72
C ARG A 139 16.08 -9.27 13.98
N ASP A 140 16.78 -8.72 14.99
CA ASP A 140 17.09 -9.43 16.22
C ASP A 140 15.82 -9.79 17.00
N SER A 141 14.82 -8.89 17.00
CA SER A 141 13.54 -9.15 17.65
C SER A 141 12.77 -10.28 16.99
N ILE A 142 12.75 -10.35 15.66
CA ILE A 142 12.04 -11.43 14.94
C ILE A 142 12.79 -12.77 15.08
N SER A 143 14.12 -12.76 15.05
CA SER A 143 14.95 -13.94 15.31
C SER A 143 14.69 -14.52 16.69
N GLN A 144 14.59 -13.68 17.73
CA GLN A 144 14.28 -14.13 19.09
C GLN A 144 12.92 -14.82 19.21
N LEU A 145 11.91 -14.37 18.46
CA LEU A 145 10.61 -15.01 18.43
C LEU A 145 10.68 -16.43 17.86
N GLY A 146 11.57 -16.64 16.89
CA GLY A 146 11.78 -17.96 16.26
C GLY A 146 12.44 -18.98 17.17
N GLN A 147 13.21 -18.58 18.18
CA GLN A 147 13.97 -19.50 19.03
C GLN A 147 13.12 -20.55 19.78
N ASN A 148 11.85 -20.24 20.01
CA ASN A 148 10.93 -21.10 20.77
C ASN A 148 9.79 -21.65 19.91
N VAL A 149 9.91 -21.56 18.58
CA VAL A 149 8.85 -21.94 17.64
C VAL A 149 9.32 -23.12 16.78
N GLN A 150 8.44 -24.07 16.55
CA GLN A 150 8.70 -25.18 15.65
C GLN A 150 8.20 -24.83 14.24
N SER A 151 9.13 -24.58 13.34
CA SER A 151 8.82 -24.36 11.92
C SER A 151 8.64 -25.69 11.20
N GLN A 152 7.77 -25.71 10.18
CA GLN A 152 7.60 -26.81 9.24
C GLN A 152 8.33 -26.55 7.89
N ASN A 153 9.01 -25.40 7.78
CA ASN A 153 9.80 -25.02 6.61
C ASN A 153 11.20 -25.60 6.72
N TYR A 154 11.45 -26.74 6.06
CA TYR A 154 12.72 -27.48 6.18
C TYR A 154 13.71 -27.23 5.04
N LEU A 155 13.22 -26.71 3.90
CA LEU A 155 14.04 -26.40 2.72
C LEU A 155 13.78 -24.94 2.33
N VAL A 156 14.60 -24.05 2.83
CA VAL A 156 14.49 -22.61 2.60
C VAL A 156 15.69 -22.12 1.81
N LEU A 157 15.51 -21.01 1.06
CA LEU A 157 16.61 -20.34 0.38
C LEU A 157 17.40 -19.51 1.38
N GLU A 158 18.71 -19.64 1.38
CA GLU A 158 19.61 -18.88 2.26
C GLU A 158 19.87 -17.45 1.74
N VAL A 159 19.55 -17.20 0.48
CA VAL A 159 19.77 -15.91 -0.19
C VAL A 159 18.44 -15.37 -0.71
N PRO A 160 18.14 -14.08 -0.51
CA PRO A 160 16.92 -13.49 -1.02
C PRO A 160 16.86 -13.54 -2.55
N GLU A 161 15.70 -13.90 -3.12
CA GLU A 161 15.43 -13.84 -4.55
C GLU A 161 14.75 -12.51 -4.88
N TYR A 162 15.28 -11.83 -5.90
CA TYR A 162 14.71 -10.60 -6.46
C TYR A 162 14.26 -10.89 -7.88
N PRO A 163 13.00 -11.23 -8.11
CA PRO A 163 12.52 -11.48 -9.46
C PRO A 163 12.58 -10.20 -10.29
N ASP A 164 13.34 -10.22 -11.36
CA ASP A 164 13.49 -9.10 -12.30
C ASP A 164 12.28 -8.98 -13.26
N GLU A 165 11.42 -9.99 -13.31
CA GLU A 165 10.26 -9.98 -14.19
C GLU A 165 9.05 -9.41 -13.45
N GLU A 166 8.61 -8.24 -13.89
CA GLU A 166 7.23 -7.85 -13.63
C GLU A 166 6.31 -8.95 -14.15
N PRO A 167 5.39 -9.48 -13.30
CA PRO A 167 4.43 -10.47 -13.77
C PRO A 167 3.49 -9.80 -14.78
N GLY A 168 3.84 -9.85 -16.03
CA GLY A 168 3.05 -9.22 -17.09
C GLY A 168 3.82 -8.85 -18.35
N GLN A 169 5.17 -8.85 -18.32
CA GLN A 169 5.93 -8.57 -19.55
C GLN A 169 5.75 -9.63 -20.66
N SER A 170 5.36 -10.86 -20.31
CA SER A 170 4.90 -11.83 -21.32
C SER A 170 3.54 -11.49 -21.94
N GLY A 171 2.85 -10.48 -21.42
CA GLY A 171 1.57 -9.99 -21.88
C GLY A 171 1.56 -8.47 -22.11
N ALA A 172 2.63 -7.91 -22.59
CA ALA A 172 2.99 -6.50 -22.72
C ALA A 172 1.96 -5.53 -23.35
N ASN A 173 0.68 -5.87 -23.38
CA ASN A 173 -0.35 -5.04 -23.98
C ASN A 173 -1.65 -4.95 -23.16
N VAL A 174 -1.70 -5.47 -21.93
CA VAL A 174 -2.98 -5.45 -21.20
C VAL A 174 -3.22 -4.07 -20.59
N SER A 175 -2.23 -3.46 -19.95
CA SER A 175 -2.37 -2.11 -19.37
C SER A 175 -2.59 -1.03 -20.44
N ALA A 176 -1.80 -1.04 -21.53
CA ALA A 176 -1.90 -0.07 -22.59
C ALA A 176 -3.27 -0.08 -23.32
N ARG A 177 -4.00 -1.19 -23.30
CA ARG A 177 -5.32 -1.30 -23.93
C ARG A 177 -6.46 -0.68 -23.12
N ARG A 178 -6.27 -0.49 -21.83
CA ARG A 178 -7.30 0.09 -20.94
C ARG A 178 -7.19 1.60 -20.82
N PHE A 179 -6.02 2.17 -21.11
CA PHE A 179 -5.85 3.62 -21.11
C PHE A 179 -6.38 4.22 -22.41
N ILE A 180 -7.32 5.13 -22.27
CA ILE A 180 -7.95 5.83 -23.37
C ILE A 180 -7.35 7.21 -23.54
N ALA A 181 -7.01 7.56 -24.80
CA ALA A 181 -6.37 8.83 -25.12
C ALA A 181 -7.36 10.01 -25.24
N ARG A 182 -8.65 9.72 -25.45
CA ARG A 182 -9.67 10.77 -25.61
C ARG A 182 -10.54 10.84 -24.39
N ASN A 183 -10.87 12.05 -23.98
CA ASN A 183 -11.77 12.30 -22.85
C ASN A 183 -13.22 11.86 -23.21
N PRO A 184 -13.73 10.75 -22.66
CA PRO A 184 -15.09 10.28 -22.87
C PRO A 184 -16.01 10.69 -21.72
N LEU A 185 -15.57 11.56 -20.80
CA LEU A 185 -16.20 11.80 -19.51
C LEU A 185 -17.39 12.74 -19.69
N ASN A 186 -18.54 12.33 -19.18
CA ASN A 186 -19.74 13.17 -19.06
C ASN A 186 -19.83 13.70 -17.64
N LEU A 187 -18.83 14.49 -17.24
CA LEU A 187 -18.69 15.02 -15.88
C LEU A 187 -19.77 16.02 -15.49
N ASP A 188 -20.46 16.59 -16.47
CA ASP A 188 -21.64 17.42 -16.32
C ASP A 188 -22.91 16.65 -15.93
N VAL A 189 -22.92 15.32 -16.14
CA VAL A 189 -24.07 14.44 -15.88
C VAL A 189 -23.84 13.55 -14.66
N PHE A 190 -22.63 13.06 -14.48
CA PHE A 190 -22.28 12.09 -13.46
C PHE A 190 -21.19 12.63 -12.52
N LYS A 191 -21.28 12.21 -11.25
CA LYS A 191 -20.33 12.63 -10.23
C LYS A 191 -18.97 11.99 -10.39
N LEU A 192 -17.94 12.75 -10.05
CA LEU A 192 -16.59 12.24 -9.82
C LEU A 192 -16.45 11.79 -8.36
N GLY A 193 -16.22 10.49 -8.14
CA GLY A 193 -15.92 9.95 -6.82
C GLY A 193 -14.47 10.18 -6.45
N VAL A 194 -14.23 10.65 -5.25
CA VAL A 194 -12.89 10.83 -4.67
C VAL A 194 -12.82 10.03 -3.38
N GLN A 195 -12.00 8.99 -3.38
CA GLN A 195 -11.80 8.17 -2.18
C GLN A 195 -10.88 8.89 -1.20
N LEU A 196 -11.33 9.03 0.05
CA LEU A 196 -10.52 9.59 1.13
C LEU A 196 -9.63 8.51 1.75
N GLY A 197 -8.54 8.90 2.37
CA GLY A 197 -7.63 7.98 3.05
C GLY A 197 -8.37 7.11 4.07
N GLY A 198 -8.12 5.80 4.06
CA GLY A 198 -8.86 4.83 4.88
C GLY A 198 -10.22 4.38 4.31
N ALA A 199 -10.73 5.02 3.24
CA ALA A 199 -11.89 4.54 2.47
C ALA A 199 -11.50 3.54 1.38
N LEU A 200 -10.32 2.96 1.51
CA LEU A 200 -9.73 2.08 0.51
C LEU A 200 -10.56 0.79 0.37
N GLY A 201 -10.94 0.47 -0.86
CA GLY A 201 -11.45 -0.84 -1.22
C GLY A 201 -10.39 -1.93 -1.04
N GLU A 202 -10.74 -3.18 -1.36
CA GLU A 202 -9.80 -4.31 -1.23
C GLU A 202 -8.47 -4.05 -1.94
N ALA A 203 -8.47 -3.43 -3.11
CA ALA A 203 -7.25 -3.08 -3.85
C ALA A 203 -6.36 -2.05 -3.12
N GLY A 204 -6.92 -1.23 -2.25
CA GLY A 204 -6.19 -0.22 -1.49
C GLY A 204 -5.60 -0.67 -0.17
N ILE A 205 -5.84 -1.92 0.27
CA ILE A 205 -5.34 -2.41 1.56
C ILE A 205 -3.81 -2.36 1.63
N LEU A 206 -3.10 -2.70 0.56
CA LEU A 206 -1.64 -2.60 0.52
C LEU A 206 -1.13 -1.18 0.75
N SER A 207 -1.81 -0.19 0.21
CA SER A 207 -1.48 1.23 0.45
C SER A 207 -1.67 1.63 1.92
N ALA A 208 -2.59 0.98 2.65
CA ALA A 208 -2.75 1.21 4.08
C ALA A 208 -1.51 0.77 4.88
N PHE A 209 -0.85 -0.31 4.48
CA PHE A 209 0.41 -0.73 5.10
C PHE A 209 1.54 0.26 4.80
N ARG A 210 1.64 0.75 3.56
CA ARG A 210 2.62 1.74 3.16
C ARG A 210 2.56 3.01 4.01
N TYR A 211 1.37 3.52 4.29
CA TYR A 211 1.18 4.78 5.03
C TYR A 211 1.00 4.58 6.54
N ASP A 212 1.23 3.36 7.05
CA ASP A 212 1.05 3.01 8.46
C ASP A 212 -0.34 3.44 9.00
N LEU A 213 -1.37 3.20 8.19
CA LEU A 213 -2.76 3.45 8.58
C LEU A 213 -3.30 2.36 9.52
N LEU A 214 -2.57 1.24 9.63
CA LEU A 214 -2.91 0.15 10.52
C LEU A 214 -2.58 0.53 11.97
N GLY A 215 -3.54 0.35 12.85
CA GLY A 215 -3.40 0.68 14.27
C GLY A 215 -3.82 2.09 14.66
N LYS A 216 -4.25 2.93 13.71
CA LYS A 216 -4.90 4.21 14.02
C LYS A 216 -6.31 3.96 14.57
N SER A 217 -6.70 4.74 15.56
CA SER A 217 -8.07 4.71 16.04
C SER A 217 -9.04 5.22 14.97
N GLU A 218 -10.28 4.75 14.99
CA GLU A 218 -11.33 5.24 14.08
C GLU A 218 -11.44 6.78 14.10
N GLN A 219 -11.30 7.39 15.28
CA GLN A 219 -11.30 8.84 15.42
C GLN A 219 -10.11 9.51 14.72
N ALA A 220 -8.92 8.90 14.77
CA ALA A 220 -7.74 9.41 14.06
C ALA A 220 -7.93 9.31 12.53
N ILE A 221 -8.48 8.20 12.06
CA ILE A 221 -8.81 8.03 10.62
C ILE A 221 -9.81 9.08 10.16
N LEU A 222 -10.89 9.28 10.91
CA LEU A 222 -11.89 10.30 10.60
C LEU A 222 -11.30 11.72 10.59
N ALA A 223 -10.43 12.04 11.55
CA ALA A 223 -9.78 13.35 11.60
C ALA A 223 -8.85 13.59 10.40
N GLU A 224 -8.14 12.54 9.96
CA GLU A 224 -7.30 12.61 8.75
C GLU A 224 -8.15 12.74 7.48
N GLN A 225 -9.22 11.98 7.36
CA GLN A 225 -10.17 12.12 6.24
C GLN A 225 -10.74 13.52 6.14
N GLU A 226 -11.12 14.12 7.26
CA GLU A 226 -11.62 15.51 7.29
C GLU A 226 -10.54 16.53 6.92
N ALA A 227 -9.29 16.30 7.32
CA ALA A 227 -8.18 17.17 6.93
C ALA A 227 -7.85 17.04 5.44
N GLU A 228 -7.82 15.80 4.93
CA GLU A 228 -7.63 15.50 3.51
C GLU A 228 -8.76 16.11 2.67
N LYS A 229 -10.00 15.86 3.05
CA LYS A 229 -11.19 16.38 2.38
C LYS A 229 -11.13 17.91 2.23
N ARG A 230 -10.83 18.63 3.31
CA ARG A 230 -10.66 20.10 3.25
C ARG A 230 -9.57 20.54 2.27
N GLY A 231 -8.46 19.80 2.22
CA GLY A 231 -7.38 20.06 1.25
C GLY A 231 -7.81 19.82 -0.19
N LEU A 232 -8.60 18.78 -0.43
CA LEU A 232 -9.17 18.44 -1.74
C LEU A 232 -10.25 19.46 -2.15
N GLU A 233 -11.19 19.78 -1.27
CA GLU A 233 -12.27 20.76 -1.53
C GLU A 233 -11.72 22.07 -2.03
N GLY A 234 -10.68 22.61 -1.39
CA GLY A 234 -10.07 23.86 -1.84
C GLY A 234 -9.48 23.82 -3.25
N ILE A 235 -9.00 22.65 -3.71
CA ILE A 235 -8.51 22.47 -5.08
C ILE A 235 -9.66 22.24 -6.05
N PHE A 236 -10.63 21.40 -5.70
CA PHE A 236 -11.79 21.13 -6.54
C PHE A 236 -12.63 22.39 -6.77
N ASP A 237 -12.90 23.18 -5.74
CA ASP A 237 -13.66 24.45 -5.84
C ASP A 237 -12.97 25.46 -6.78
N ALA A 238 -11.64 25.42 -6.85
CA ALA A 238 -10.88 26.33 -7.70
C ALA A 238 -10.74 25.88 -9.17
N TYR A 239 -10.69 24.55 -9.42
CA TYR A 239 -10.27 24.00 -10.70
C TYR A 239 -11.26 22.99 -11.33
N TYR A 240 -12.41 22.71 -10.69
CA TYR A 240 -13.38 21.74 -11.17
C TYR A 240 -14.81 22.26 -11.00
N GLN A 241 -15.62 22.21 -12.06
CA GLN A 241 -16.93 22.87 -12.10
C GLN A 241 -18.12 21.91 -11.90
N HIS A 242 -17.83 20.60 -11.76
CA HIS A 242 -18.87 19.58 -11.70
C HIS A 242 -18.96 18.94 -10.32
N ASP A 243 -19.96 18.07 -10.13
CA ASP A 243 -20.24 17.43 -8.85
C ASP A 243 -19.15 16.44 -8.42
N VAL A 244 -18.67 16.57 -7.18
CA VAL A 244 -17.72 15.66 -6.54
C VAL A 244 -18.41 14.90 -5.41
N ALA A 245 -18.17 13.60 -5.33
CA ALA A 245 -18.60 12.74 -4.22
C ALA A 245 -17.38 12.27 -3.42
N TYR A 246 -17.19 12.81 -2.21
CA TYR A 246 -16.14 12.34 -1.30
C TYR A 246 -16.58 11.06 -0.60
N LEU A 247 -15.80 10.00 -0.76
CA LEU A 247 -16.12 8.67 -0.27
C LEU A 247 -15.27 8.37 0.98
N SER A 248 -15.90 8.35 2.14
CA SER A 248 -15.25 8.05 3.43
C SER A 248 -15.20 6.55 3.75
N THR A 249 -15.93 5.74 3.00
CA THR A 249 -15.96 4.28 3.13
C THR A 249 -15.85 3.62 1.76
N ALA A 250 -15.29 2.42 1.73
CA ALA A 250 -15.26 1.62 0.51
C ALA A 250 -16.69 1.30 0.05
N LYS A 251 -16.94 1.44 -1.25
CA LYS A 251 -18.21 1.10 -1.90
C LYS A 251 -17.94 0.19 -3.08
N THR A 252 -18.86 -0.73 -3.35
CA THR A 252 -18.81 -1.53 -4.57
C THR A 252 -19.13 -0.68 -5.80
N ASP A 253 -18.64 -1.07 -6.98
CA ASP A 253 -18.98 -0.40 -8.23
C ASP A 253 -20.51 -0.28 -8.44
N ALA A 254 -21.26 -1.31 -8.07
CA ALA A 254 -22.72 -1.30 -8.15
C ALA A 254 -23.36 -0.23 -7.25
N ASP A 255 -22.82 0.00 -6.06
CA ASP A 255 -23.33 1.03 -5.16
C ASP A 255 -22.92 2.44 -5.60
N LEU A 256 -21.71 2.59 -6.13
CA LEU A 256 -21.26 3.84 -6.73
C LEU A 256 -22.16 4.25 -7.89
N LEU A 257 -22.51 3.32 -8.78
CA LEU A 257 -23.42 3.59 -9.92
C LEU A 257 -24.82 3.98 -9.46
N LYS A 258 -25.35 3.38 -8.39
CA LYS A 258 -26.64 3.80 -7.78
C LYS A 258 -26.59 5.25 -7.29
N ASP A 259 -25.45 5.67 -6.74
CA ASP A 259 -25.21 7.03 -6.25
C ASP A 259 -24.89 8.03 -7.39
N ARG A 260 -24.95 7.59 -8.65
CA ARG A 260 -24.59 8.34 -9.85
C ARG A 260 -23.09 8.70 -9.93
N VAL A 261 -22.24 7.96 -9.24
CA VAL A 261 -20.79 8.03 -9.37
C VAL A 261 -20.39 7.04 -10.48
N GLN A 262 -19.99 7.54 -11.63
CA GLN A 262 -19.51 6.72 -12.75
C GLN A 262 -18.00 6.81 -12.94
N PHE A 263 -17.39 7.79 -12.33
CA PHE A 263 -15.98 8.12 -12.46
C PHE A 263 -15.33 8.09 -11.09
N LEU A 264 -14.19 7.44 -10.96
CA LEU A 264 -13.38 7.47 -9.75
C LEU A 264 -12.05 8.16 -10.06
N LEU A 265 -11.71 9.14 -9.26
CA LEU A 265 -10.37 9.72 -9.26
C LEU A 265 -9.44 8.77 -8.50
N ILE A 266 -8.45 8.27 -9.20
CA ILE A 266 -7.43 7.37 -8.66
C ILE A 266 -6.15 8.17 -8.48
N LYS A 267 -5.52 8.01 -7.33
CA LYS A 267 -4.21 8.57 -6.98
C LYS A 267 -3.21 7.43 -6.92
N VAL A 268 -2.13 7.55 -7.65
CA VAL A 268 -0.97 6.65 -7.56
C VAL A 268 0.29 7.44 -7.26
N GLU A 269 1.24 6.79 -6.61
CA GLU A 269 2.53 7.38 -6.25
C GLU A 269 3.62 6.33 -6.43
N GLY A 270 4.67 6.66 -7.14
CA GLY A 270 5.77 5.77 -7.43
C GLY A 270 6.90 6.49 -8.16
N ARG A 271 7.93 5.74 -8.59
CA ARG A 271 8.96 6.27 -9.47
C ARG A 271 8.32 6.70 -10.80
N GLU A 272 8.70 7.86 -11.30
CA GLU A 272 8.07 8.46 -12.47
C GLU A 272 8.19 7.57 -13.71
N ALA A 273 9.36 6.96 -13.92
CA ALA A 273 9.57 6.04 -15.03
C ALA A 273 8.64 4.81 -14.95
N ASP A 274 8.55 4.18 -13.78
CA ASP A 274 7.75 2.97 -13.57
C ASP A 274 6.25 3.25 -13.75
N LEU A 275 5.78 4.41 -13.25
CA LEU A 275 4.41 4.87 -13.50
C LEU A 275 4.12 5.07 -14.98
N MET A 276 5.03 5.73 -15.72
CA MET A 276 4.86 5.94 -17.15
C MET A 276 4.82 4.61 -17.92
N GLU A 277 5.74 3.71 -17.65
CA GLU A 277 5.79 2.39 -18.28
C GLU A 277 4.54 1.56 -17.99
N SER A 278 4.07 1.52 -16.73
CA SER A 278 2.85 0.81 -16.34
C SER A 278 1.60 1.36 -17.03
N MET A 279 1.63 2.62 -17.43
CA MET A 279 0.56 3.31 -18.15
C MET A 279 0.76 3.31 -19.68
N GLY A 280 1.79 2.61 -20.19
CA GLY A 280 2.08 2.49 -21.61
C GLY A 280 2.70 3.74 -22.24
N LEU A 281 3.34 4.59 -21.43
CA LEU A 281 4.06 5.79 -21.88
C LEU A 281 5.56 5.55 -21.92
N ASP A 282 6.28 6.27 -22.79
CA ASP A 282 7.73 6.18 -22.92
C ASP A 282 8.43 7.11 -21.91
N PRO A 283 9.21 6.57 -20.96
CA PRO A 283 9.91 7.38 -19.97
C PRO A 283 11.26 7.92 -20.46
N SER A 284 11.68 7.62 -21.69
CA SER A 284 13.03 7.94 -22.20
C SER A 284 13.39 9.44 -22.20
N ALA A 285 12.38 10.31 -22.16
CA ALA A 285 12.55 11.76 -22.11
C ALA A 285 12.73 12.32 -20.68
N LEU A 286 12.60 11.50 -19.65
CA LEU A 286 12.74 11.93 -18.26
C LEU A 286 14.18 12.29 -17.92
N GLN A 287 14.37 13.42 -17.20
CA GLN A 287 15.67 13.82 -16.69
C GLN A 287 16.09 13.02 -15.45
N ASP A 288 15.15 12.68 -14.60
CA ASP A 288 15.34 11.86 -13.40
C ASP A 288 14.24 10.77 -13.33
N PRO A 289 14.54 9.58 -13.85
CA PRO A 289 13.56 8.48 -13.86
C PRO A 289 13.25 7.93 -12.47
N THR A 290 14.11 8.19 -11.48
CA THR A 290 13.96 7.67 -10.10
C THR A 290 13.14 8.59 -9.20
N ARG A 291 12.75 9.76 -9.69
CA ARG A 291 11.97 10.74 -8.93
C ARG A 291 10.61 10.14 -8.54
N ILE A 292 10.28 10.21 -7.25
CA ILE A 292 8.95 9.82 -6.77
C ILE A 292 7.96 10.94 -7.07
N VAL A 293 6.87 10.59 -7.73
CA VAL A 293 5.80 11.51 -8.13
C VAL A 293 4.42 10.94 -7.81
N VAL A 294 3.46 11.83 -7.71
CA VAL A 294 2.03 11.51 -7.65
C VAL A 294 1.41 11.77 -9.02
N LYS A 295 0.62 10.83 -9.51
CA LYS A 295 -0.20 10.97 -10.71
C LYS A 295 -1.65 10.69 -10.38
N TYR A 296 -2.54 11.48 -10.97
CA TYR A 296 -3.98 11.24 -10.94
C TYR A 296 -4.48 10.78 -12.30
N TYR A 297 -5.48 9.90 -12.30
CA TYR A 297 -6.22 9.50 -13.47
C TYR A 297 -7.66 9.15 -13.10
N ILE A 298 -8.54 9.00 -14.07
CA ILE A 298 -9.94 8.66 -13.84
C ILE A 298 -10.22 7.24 -14.33
N ARG A 299 -10.82 6.42 -13.44
CA ARG A 299 -11.41 5.13 -13.80
C ARG A 299 -12.88 5.32 -14.16
N LEU A 300 -13.24 4.84 -15.35
CA LEU A 300 -14.61 4.78 -15.83
C LEU A 300 -15.21 3.44 -15.38
N ILE A 301 -16.04 3.45 -14.35
CA ILE A 301 -16.54 2.24 -13.68
C ILE A 301 -17.31 1.33 -14.66
N VAL A 302 -18.19 1.90 -15.48
CA VAL A 302 -19.07 1.12 -16.39
C VAL A 302 -18.30 0.36 -17.46
N ARG A 303 -17.19 0.91 -17.93
CA ARG A 303 -16.40 0.36 -19.04
C ARG A 303 -15.09 -0.25 -18.59
N ASP A 304 -14.76 -0.06 -17.33
CA ASP A 304 -13.49 -0.45 -16.72
C ASP A 304 -12.28 0.07 -17.53
N GLU A 305 -12.39 1.30 -18.00
CA GLU A 305 -11.37 2.01 -18.76
C GLU A 305 -10.75 3.11 -17.92
N LEU A 306 -9.51 3.48 -18.23
CA LEU A 306 -8.72 4.45 -17.50
C LEU A 306 -8.40 5.65 -18.38
N TYR A 307 -8.59 6.86 -17.87
CA TYR A 307 -8.28 8.11 -18.57
C TYR A 307 -7.18 8.87 -17.83
N LEU A 308 -6.02 8.98 -18.45
CA LEU A 308 -4.82 9.60 -17.86
C LEU A 308 -4.79 11.12 -17.89
N GLY A 309 -5.68 11.74 -18.66
CA GLY A 309 -5.56 13.13 -19.04
C GLY A 309 -4.81 13.33 -20.37
N PRO A 310 -4.83 14.54 -20.94
CA PRO A 310 -4.22 14.82 -22.23
C PRO A 310 -2.71 15.01 -22.18
N VAL A 311 -2.15 15.25 -20.99
CA VAL A 311 -0.73 15.47 -20.78
C VAL A 311 -0.25 14.75 -19.52
N TRP A 312 1.06 14.48 -19.44
CA TRP A 312 1.68 13.97 -18.24
C TRP A 312 1.89 15.13 -17.24
N ASP A 313 1.15 15.11 -16.14
CA ASP A 313 1.08 16.17 -15.12
C ASP A 313 1.47 15.68 -13.71
N ALA A 314 2.25 14.60 -13.66
CA ALA A 314 2.74 14.07 -12.38
C ALA A 314 3.68 15.06 -11.68
N ASP A 315 3.58 15.18 -10.35
CA ASP A 315 4.42 16.06 -9.55
C ASP A 315 4.70 15.41 -8.18
N PRO A 316 5.86 15.64 -7.56
CA PRO A 316 6.13 15.17 -6.18
C PRO A 316 5.16 15.71 -5.14
N ASP A 317 4.60 16.90 -5.36
CA ASP A 317 3.54 17.46 -4.53
C ASP A 317 2.17 17.06 -5.08
N TRP A 318 1.44 16.21 -4.34
CA TRP A 318 0.12 15.74 -4.74
C TRP A 318 -0.88 16.85 -5.05
N ARG A 319 -0.75 18.02 -4.41
CA ARG A 319 -1.63 19.17 -4.67
C ARG A 319 -1.38 19.76 -6.05
N LYS A 320 -0.12 19.83 -6.45
CA LYS A 320 0.25 20.31 -7.78
C LYS A 320 -0.15 19.29 -8.86
N ALA A 321 0.07 18.01 -8.59
CA ALA A 321 -0.36 16.94 -9.49
C ALA A 321 -1.88 16.95 -9.70
N LEU A 322 -2.68 17.08 -8.61
CA LEU A 322 -4.14 17.16 -8.70
C LEU A 322 -4.59 18.42 -9.46
N ARG A 323 -4.02 19.56 -9.12
CA ARG A 323 -4.32 20.82 -9.82
C ARG A 323 -4.01 20.67 -11.32
N GLY A 324 -2.82 20.21 -11.68
CA GLY A 324 -2.42 20.02 -13.07
C GLY A 324 -3.39 19.10 -13.83
N PHE A 325 -3.78 17.99 -13.19
CA PHE A 325 -4.75 17.06 -13.76
C PHE A 325 -6.13 17.72 -14.00
N LEU A 326 -6.67 18.46 -13.03
CA LEU A 326 -7.98 19.12 -13.16
C LEU A 326 -7.96 20.25 -14.18
N GLU A 327 -6.91 21.08 -14.21
CA GLU A 327 -6.73 22.13 -15.23
C GLU A 327 -6.72 21.56 -16.66
N ASN A 328 -6.06 20.39 -16.83
CA ASN A 328 -5.97 19.71 -18.13
C ASN A 328 -7.22 18.91 -18.48
N LEU A 329 -8.01 18.47 -17.48
CA LEU A 329 -9.22 17.68 -17.68
C LEU A 329 -10.29 18.45 -18.46
N GLU A 330 -10.42 19.75 -18.23
CA GLU A 330 -11.39 20.64 -18.84
C GLU A 330 -10.86 21.34 -20.11
N SER A 331 -9.55 21.30 -20.36
CA SER A 331 -8.98 21.87 -21.56
C SER A 331 -9.45 21.07 -22.77
N LYS A 332 -10.32 21.68 -23.59
CA LYS A 332 -10.69 21.08 -24.89
C LYS A 332 -9.43 20.98 -25.77
N PRO A 333 -9.17 19.82 -26.40
CA PRO A 333 -8.08 19.67 -27.35
C PRO A 333 -8.22 20.61 -28.55
#